data_fbb214cac837479cd9a06f0e81c1fd2a
#
_entry.id   fbb214cac837479cd9a06f0e81c1fd2a
#
_cell.length_a   1.000
_cell.length_b   1.000
_cell.length_c   1.000
_cell.angle_alpha   90.00
_cell.angle_beta   90.00
_cell.angle_gamma   90.00
#
_symmetry.space_group_name_H-M   'P 1'
#
loop_
_entity.id
_entity.type
_entity.pdbx_description
1 polymer ?
#
loop_
_entity_poly.entity_id
_entity_poly.type
_entity_poly.pdbx_seq_one_letter_code
_entity_poly.pdbx_strand_id
1 'polypeptide(L)'
;AASLSAAIQQHDLVISLIPYIYHADVIKAACQHKVDVVTTSYVSDAIRALEPEIQAAGITVMNEIGLDPGLDHLYAVKAIADIHQAGGQVQSFRSFCGGLPAPEAATNPLGYKFSWSSRGVLLALRNAAKFVRGHAVQTVSGLDLMATAQPYHILPSLALVAYANRDSTPFREWYGIPEAAECIRGTLRYQG
;
A
#
# COMPACT_ATOMS: atom_id res chain seq x y z
N ALA A 1 3.60 -2.73 27.47
CA ALA A 1 3.05 -1.35 27.54
C ALA A 1 4.01 -0.40 28.26
N ALA A 2 4.41 -0.65 29.50
CA ALA A 2 5.29 0.25 30.27
C ALA A 2 6.66 0.52 29.59
N SER A 3 7.30 -0.51 29.03
CA SER A 3 8.58 -0.38 28.34
C SER A 3 8.49 0.44 27.04
N LEU A 4 7.39 0.28 26.28
CA LEU A 4 7.14 1.06 25.06
C LEU A 4 6.94 2.53 25.39
N SER A 5 6.10 2.85 26.38
CA SER A 5 5.85 4.21 26.83
C SER A 5 7.13 4.90 27.31
N ALA A 6 7.95 4.23 28.11
CA ALA A 6 9.23 4.74 28.58
C ALA A 6 10.23 4.98 27.45
N ALA A 7 10.22 4.15 26.42
CA ALA A 7 11.07 4.36 25.24
C ALA A 7 10.60 5.59 24.43
N ILE A 8 9.30 5.69 24.15
CA ILE A 8 8.72 6.80 23.37
C ILE A 8 9.00 8.15 24.04
N GLN A 9 8.88 8.23 25.36
CA GLN A 9 9.08 9.46 26.13
C GLN A 9 10.46 10.14 25.91
N GLN A 10 11.45 9.37 25.45
CA GLN A 10 12.82 9.86 25.29
C GLN A 10 13.12 10.38 23.88
N HIS A 11 12.11 10.44 23.01
CA HIS A 11 12.29 10.79 21.61
C HIS A 11 11.29 11.87 21.16
N ASP A 12 11.65 12.63 20.13
CA ASP A 12 10.80 13.66 19.52
C ASP A 12 9.92 13.09 18.43
N LEU A 13 10.32 11.96 17.83
CA LEU A 13 9.63 11.29 16.73
C LEU A 13 9.79 9.78 16.85
N VAL A 14 8.71 9.05 16.58
CA VAL A 14 8.72 7.59 16.49
C VAL A 14 8.43 7.16 15.06
N ILE A 15 9.30 6.34 14.47
CA ILE A 15 9.05 5.64 13.21
C ILE A 15 8.64 4.21 13.56
N SER A 16 7.36 3.88 13.33
CA SER A 16 6.79 2.58 13.67
C SER A 16 6.83 1.64 12.47
N LEU A 17 7.72 0.64 12.50
CA LEU A 17 7.89 -0.40 11.48
C LEU A 17 7.52 -1.80 11.98
N ILE A 18 6.84 -1.88 13.10
CA ILE A 18 6.33 -3.14 13.69
C ILE A 18 5.10 -3.64 12.93
N PRO A 19 4.59 -4.86 13.19
CA PRO A 19 3.36 -5.33 12.56
C PRO A 19 2.19 -4.36 12.75
N TYR A 20 1.46 -4.11 11.70
CA TYR A 20 0.44 -3.05 11.59
C TYR A 20 -0.62 -3.08 12.70
N ILE A 21 -0.91 -4.26 13.26
CA ILE A 21 -1.88 -4.45 14.34
C ILE A 21 -1.50 -3.73 15.64
N TYR A 22 -0.22 -3.37 15.80
CA TYR A 22 0.31 -2.70 17.01
C TYR A 22 0.50 -1.19 16.83
N HIS A 23 0.28 -0.63 15.63
CA HIS A 23 0.48 0.82 15.43
C HIS A 23 -0.44 1.66 16.30
N ALA A 24 -1.69 1.22 16.52
CA ALA A 24 -2.61 1.94 17.40
C ALA A 24 -2.08 2.05 18.84
N ASP A 25 -1.40 1.02 19.34
CA ASP A 25 -0.81 1.03 20.68
C ASP A 25 0.39 1.98 20.76
N VAL A 26 1.19 2.06 19.67
CA VAL A 26 2.30 3.03 19.57
C VAL A 26 1.75 4.46 19.57
N ILE A 27 0.71 4.72 18.76
CA ILE A 27 0.09 6.05 18.67
C ILE A 27 -0.51 6.47 20.02
N LYS A 28 -1.22 5.59 20.71
CA LYS A 28 -1.74 5.89 22.06
C LYS A 28 -0.63 6.27 23.05
N ALA A 29 0.47 5.52 23.04
CA ALA A 29 1.62 5.83 23.89
C ALA A 29 2.29 7.16 23.49
N ALA A 30 2.36 7.45 22.20
CA ALA A 30 2.89 8.72 21.68
C ALA A 30 2.01 9.92 22.07
N CYS A 31 0.68 9.79 22.02
CA CYS A 31 -0.25 10.82 22.51
C CYS A 31 0.02 11.20 23.96
N GLN A 32 0.31 10.22 24.84
CA GLN A 32 0.60 10.46 26.26
C GLN A 32 1.85 11.31 26.48
N HIS A 33 2.82 11.22 25.57
CA HIS A 33 4.11 11.89 25.68
C HIS A 33 4.29 13.05 24.69
N LYS A 34 3.27 13.35 23.89
CA LYS A 34 3.27 14.39 22.86
C LYS A 34 4.40 14.21 21.84
N VAL A 35 4.57 12.97 21.37
CA VAL A 35 5.61 12.59 20.40
C VAL A 35 4.95 12.28 19.06
N ASP A 36 5.52 12.81 17.97
CA ASP A 36 5.03 12.56 16.62
C ASP A 36 5.28 11.10 16.18
N VAL A 37 4.43 10.60 15.26
CA VAL A 37 4.54 9.21 14.77
C VAL A 37 4.50 9.15 13.25
N VAL A 38 5.39 8.35 12.69
CA VAL A 38 5.37 7.99 11.26
C VAL A 38 5.26 6.48 11.13
N THR A 39 4.40 5.99 10.22
CA THR A 39 4.28 4.57 9.91
C THR A 39 4.12 4.34 8.41
N THR A 40 4.63 3.21 7.93
CA THR A 40 4.53 2.78 6.53
C THR A 40 3.24 2.04 6.19
N SER A 41 2.36 1.82 7.17
CA SER A 41 1.15 1.02 6.98
C SER A 41 -0.07 1.86 6.61
N TYR A 42 -1.04 1.22 5.97
CA TYR A 42 -2.35 1.83 5.69
C TYR A 42 -3.06 2.28 6.98
N VAL A 43 -3.85 3.33 6.86
CA VAL A 43 -4.72 3.78 7.94
C VAL A 43 -5.76 2.71 8.23
N SER A 44 -5.76 2.17 9.45
CA SER A 44 -6.76 1.21 9.92
C SER A 44 -7.89 1.92 10.67
N ASP A 45 -9.03 1.23 10.83
CA ASP A 45 -10.13 1.75 11.64
C ASP A 45 -9.71 2.03 13.09
N ALA A 46 -8.81 1.20 13.64
CA ALA A 46 -8.24 1.41 14.98
C ALA A 46 -7.43 2.71 15.08
N ILE A 47 -6.70 3.09 14.00
CA ILE A 47 -5.98 4.38 13.93
C ILE A 47 -6.96 5.53 13.75
N ARG A 48 -7.97 5.39 12.87
CA ARG A 48 -9.01 6.43 12.68
C ARG A 48 -9.76 6.73 13.98
N ALA A 49 -10.04 5.71 14.77
CA ALA A 49 -10.70 5.88 16.08
C ALA A 49 -9.87 6.72 17.07
N LEU A 50 -8.56 6.86 16.86
CA LEU A 50 -7.67 7.66 17.71
C LEU A 50 -7.56 9.13 17.27
N GLU A 51 -8.19 9.53 16.17
CA GLU A 51 -8.07 10.90 15.63
C GLU A 51 -8.40 11.99 16.68
N PRO A 52 -9.46 11.87 17.51
CA PRO A 52 -9.73 12.85 18.56
C PRO A 52 -8.62 12.92 19.62
N GLU A 53 -8.01 11.78 19.97
CA GLU A 53 -6.92 11.70 20.93
C GLU A 53 -5.64 12.31 20.38
N ILE A 54 -5.33 12.05 19.10
CA ILE A 54 -4.20 12.61 18.37
C ILE A 54 -4.32 14.15 18.32
N GLN A 55 -5.49 14.66 17.97
CA GLN A 55 -5.77 16.10 17.91
C GLN A 55 -5.65 16.74 19.30
N ALA A 56 -6.19 16.10 20.33
CA ALA A 56 -6.09 16.60 21.70
C ALA A 56 -4.65 16.61 22.23
N ALA A 57 -3.83 15.64 21.82
CA ALA A 57 -2.41 15.59 22.17
C ALA A 57 -1.57 16.65 21.40
N GLY A 58 -2.08 17.15 20.27
CA GLY A 58 -1.39 18.11 19.40
C GLY A 58 -0.20 17.53 18.66
N ILE A 59 -0.23 16.22 18.37
CA ILE A 59 0.83 15.52 17.63
C ILE A 59 0.45 15.30 16.18
N THR A 60 1.48 15.07 15.34
CA THR A 60 1.32 14.64 13.96
C THR A 60 1.46 13.12 13.86
N VAL A 61 0.49 12.46 13.22
CA VAL A 61 0.58 11.05 12.88
C VAL A 61 0.51 10.90 11.38
N MET A 62 1.64 10.55 10.75
CA MET A 62 1.73 10.32 9.32
C MET A 62 1.70 8.83 9.03
N ASN A 63 0.65 8.38 8.36
CA ASN A 63 0.52 7.01 7.88
C ASN A 63 0.88 6.94 6.40
N GLU A 64 1.09 5.71 5.91
CA GLU A 64 1.34 5.45 4.48
C GLU A 64 2.61 6.13 3.97
N ILE A 65 3.63 6.23 4.82
CA ILE A 65 4.94 6.82 4.49
C ILE A 65 5.93 5.70 4.19
N GLY A 66 5.64 4.94 3.15
CA GLY A 66 6.45 3.83 2.67
C GLY A 66 6.64 3.85 1.15
N LEU A 67 6.92 2.69 0.56
CA LEU A 67 6.97 2.51 -0.89
C LEU A 67 5.55 2.31 -1.44
N ASP A 68 4.81 1.34 -0.89
CA ASP A 68 3.41 1.02 -1.16
C ASP A 68 2.76 0.46 0.12
N PRO A 69 2.03 1.34 0.80
CA PRO A 69 1.59 2.70 0.43
C PRO A 69 2.63 3.79 0.74
N GLY A 70 2.73 4.79 -0.17
CA GLY A 70 3.53 6.00 0.02
C GLY A 70 4.06 6.57 -1.28
N LEU A 71 5.27 6.22 -1.68
CA LEU A 71 5.91 6.74 -2.91
C LEU A 71 5.09 6.44 -4.16
N ASP A 72 4.40 5.32 -4.22
CA ASP A 72 3.50 4.96 -5.33
C ASP A 72 2.39 6.01 -5.52
N HIS A 73 1.80 6.52 -4.42
CA HIS A 73 0.80 7.58 -4.47
C HIS A 73 1.40 8.91 -4.91
N LEU A 74 2.57 9.28 -4.37
CA LEU A 74 3.22 10.55 -4.69
C LEU A 74 3.60 10.62 -6.17
N TYR A 75 4.16 9.54 -6.73
CA TYR A 75 4.47 9.46 -8.16
C TYR A 75 3.20 9.47 -9.03
N ALA A 76 2.16 8.76 -8.61
CA ALA A 76 0.87 8.76 -9.31
C ALA A 76 0.30 10.18 -9.38
N VAL A 77 0.16 10.84 -8.24
CA VAL A 77 -0.40 12.21 -8.16
C VAL A 77 0.43 13.20 -8.97
N LYS A 78 1.78 13.12 -8.88
CA LYS A 78 2.65 13.99 -9.66
C LYS A 78 2.48 13.76 -11.16
N ALA A 79 2.54 12.52 -11.63
CA ALA A 79 2.41 12.20 -13.05
C ALA A 79 1.04 12.62 -13.61
N ILE A 80 -0.03 12.41 -12.87
CA ILE A 80 -1.39 12.83 -13.22
C ILE A 80 -1.47 14.35 -13.29
N ALA A 81 -0.92 15.06 -12.30
CA ALA A 81 -0.90 16.52 -12.29
C ALA A 81 -0.14 17.08 -13.49
N ASP A 82 1.01 16.52 -13.83
CA ASP A 82 1.81 16.93 -14.99
C ASP A 82 1.02 16.74 -16.32
N ILE A 83 0.29 15.62 -16.45
CA ILE A 83 -0.57 15.34 -17.61
C ILE A 83 -1.70 16.37 -17.73
N HIS A 84 -2.43 16.60 -16.64
CA HIS A 84 -3.55 17.56 -16.63
C HIS A 84 -3.08 18.99 -16.87
N GLN A 85 -1.94 19.39 -16.29
CA GLN A 85 -1.35 20.71 -16.52
C GLN A 85 -0.95 20.94 -17.98
N ALA A 86 -0.55 19.86 -18.68
CA ALA A 86 -0.27 19.89 -20.10
C ALA A 86 -1.54 19.84 -20.99
N GLY A 87 -2.75 19.87 -20.40
CA GLY A 87 -4.03 19.76 -21.12
C GLY A 87 -4.37 18.33 -21.56
N GLY A 88 -3.66 17.34 -21.06
CA GLY A 88 -3.92 15.92 -21.32
C GLY A 88 -5.00 15.31 -20.42
N GLN A 89 -5.37 14.07 -20.72
CA GLN A 89 -6.30 13.26 -19.94
C GLN A 89 -5.74 11.89 -19.66
N VAL A 90 -6.06 11.33 -18.49
CA VAL A 90 -5.65 9.97 -18.10
C VAL A 90 -6.69 8.96 -18.59
N GLN A 91 -6.39 8.23 -19.65
CA GLN A 91 -7.26 7.20 -20.19
C GLN A 91 -7.22 5.89 -19.37
N SER A 92 -6.04 5.53 -18.88
CA SER A 92 -5.80 4.31 -18.12
C SER A 92 -4.76 4.57 -17.05
N PHE A 93 -5.09 4.17 -15.82
CA PHE A 93 -4.17 4.19 -14.68
C PHE A 93 -3.89 2.77 -14.21
N ARG A 94 -2.62 2.41 -14.20
CA ARG A 94 -2.16 1.10 -13.72
C ARG A 94 -0.95 1.31 -12.81
N SER A 95 -1.07 0.89 -11.55
CA SER A 95 0.02 0.92 -10.57
C SER A 95 0.27 -0.48 -10.02
N PHE A 96 1.43 -1.04 -10.31
CA PHE A 96 1.80 -2.37 -9.85
C PHE A 96 3.05 -2.30 -8.99
N CYS A 97 3.01 -2.97 -7.85
CA CYS A 97 4.12 -3.08 -6.91
C CYS A 97 4.34 -4.53 -6.49
N GLY A 98 5.59 -4.93 -6.30
CA GLY A 98 5.92 -6.26 -5.81
C GLY A 98 7.21 -6.24 -4.99
N GLY A 99 7.14 -6.71 -3.74
CA GLY A 99 8.33 -7.02 -2.95
C GLY A 99 8.91 -8.34 -3.43
N LEU A 100 9.96 -8.29 -4.25
CA LEU A 100 10.59 -9.44 -4.87
C LEU A 100 12.04 -9.57 -4.42
N PRO A 101 12.58 -10.79 -4.25
CA PRO A 101 14.03 -10.97 -4.13
C PRO A 101 14.71 -10.53 -5.43
N ALA A 102 15.96 -10.13 -5.35
CA ALA A 102 16.76 -9.94 -6.55
C ALA A 102 16.81 -11.25 -7.38
N PRO A 103 16.91 -11.19 -8.71
CA PRO A 103 16.85 -12.39 -9.56
C PRO A 103 17.81 -13.50 -9.13
N GLU A 104 19.04 -13.16 -8.75
CA GLU A 104 20.05 -14.09 -8.25
C GLU A 104 19.71 -14.72 -6.89
N ALA A 105 18.80 -14.10 -6.14
CA ALA A 105 18.33 -14.58 -4.85
C ALA A 105 16.98 -15.30 -4.93
N ALA A 106 16.33 -15.32 -6.09
CA ALA A 106 15.07 -16.04 -6.35
C ALA A 106 15.31 -17.54 -6.58
N THR A 107 15.93 -18.20 -5.61
CA THR A 107 16.50 -19.56 -5.74
C THR A 107 15.58 -20.69 -5.26
N ASN A 108 14.35 -20.40 -4.90
CA ASN A 108 13.37 -21.41 -4.50
C ASN A 108 12.26 -21.60 -5.54
N PRO A 109 11.45 -22.67 -5.47
CA PRO A 109 10.40 -22.93 -6.46
C PRO A 109 9.36 -21.84 -6.60
N LEU A 110 9.15 -21.02 -5.56
CA LEU A 110 8.19 -19.90 -5.61
C LEU A 110 8.80 -18.61 -6.21
N GLY A 111 10.12 -18.56 -6.43
CA GLY A 111 10.81 -17.32 -6.80
C GLY A 111 10.58 -16.18 -5.78
N TYR A 112 10.24 -16.52 -4.52
CA TYR A 112 9.82 -15.54 -3.53
C TYR A 112 10.51 -15.76 -2.18
N LYS A 113 10.84 -14.64 -1.51
CA LYS A 113 11.34 -14.62 -0.13
C LYS A 113 10.56 -13.58 0.68
N PHE A 114 10.15 -13.99 1.87
CA PHE A 114 9.43 -13.08 2.78
C PHE A 114 10.40 -12.07 3.38
N SER A 115 10.19 -10.80 3.07
CA SER A 115 10.95 -9.66 3.63
C SER A 115 10.17 -8.90 4.72
N TRP A 116 8.92 -9.24 4.91
CA TRP A 116 8.02 -8.65 5.90
C TRP A 116 7.05 -9.73 6.44
N SER A 117 5.83 -9.40 6.84
CA SER A 117 4.87 -10.35 7.43
C SER A 117 4.53 -11.49 6.47
N SER A 118 5.08 -12.69 6.68
CA SER A 118 4.76 -13.89 5.89
C SER A 118 3.26 -14.22 5.92
N ARG A 119 2.63 -14.12 7.11
CA ARG A 119 1.18 -14.29 7.24
C ARG A 119 0.41 -13.26 6.43
N GLY A 120 0.83 -11.98 6.48
CA GLY A 120 0.19 -10.89 5.72
C GLY A 120 0.25 -11.13 4.21
N VAL A 121 1.40 -11.57 3.70
CA VAL A 121 1.56 -11.92 2.28
C VAL A 121 0.63 -13.07 1.89
N LEU A 122 0.59 -14.16 2.65
CA LEU A 122 -0.25 -15.31 2.33
C LEU A 122 -1.75 -14.97 2.39
N LEU A 123 -2.17 -14.17 3.37
CA LEU A 123 -3.56 -13.71 3.44
C LEU A 123 -3.92 -12.79 2.27
N ALA A 124 -2.99 -11.95 1.83
CA ALA A 124 -3.22 -11.05 0.70
C ALA A 124 -3.51 -11.79 -0.61
N LEU A 125 -2.97 -13.01 -0.81
CA LEU A 125 -3.26 -13.84 -1.97
C LEU A 125 -4.72 -14.31 -2.05
N ARG A 126 -5.48 -14.17 -0.97
CA ARG A 126 -6.90 -14.58 -0.87
C ARG A 126 -7.85 -13.40 -0.72
N ASN A 127 -7.36 -12.17 -0.83
CA ASN A 127 -8.23 -11.00 -0.80
C ASN A 127 -8.99 -10.87 -2.12
N ALA A 128 -10.28 -10.54 -2.04
CA ALA A 128 -11.00 -10.10 -3.24
C ALA A 128 -10.38 -8.80 -3.79
N ALA A 129 -10.49 -8.61 -5.09
CA ALA A 129 -10.05 -7.39 -5.75
C ALA A 129 -11.21 -6.72 -6.50
N LYS A 130 -11.21 -5.39 -6.50
CA LYS A 130 -12.11 -4.56 -7.31
C LYS A 130 -11.29 -3.52 -8.06
N PHE A 131 -11.64 -3.29 -9.30
CA PHE A 131 -10.98 -2.29 -10.14
C PHE A 131 -11.94 -1.81 -11.23
N VAL A 132 -11.60 -0.70 -11.88
CA VAL A 132 -12.37 -0.20 -13.02
C VAL A 132 -11.68 -0.64 -14.32
N ARG A 133 -12.47 -1.18 -15.25
CA ARG A 133 -12.02 -1.49 -16.61
C ARG A 133 -13.16 -1.25 -17.60
N GLY A 134 -12.90 -0.46 -18.65
CA GLY A 134 -13.93 -0.05 -19.61
C GLY A 134 -15.07 0.72 -18.93
N HIS A 135 -14.75 1.61 -18.00
CA HIS A 135 -15.68 2.37 -17.16
C HIS A 135 -16.58 1.53 -16.23
N ALA A 136 -16.47 0.20 -16.26
CA ALA A 136 -17.24 -0.70 -15.40
C ALA A 136 -16.40 -1.25 -14.25
N VAL A 137 -17.03 -1.40 -13.09
CA VAL A 137 -16.40 -2.05 -11.94
C VAL A 137 -16.31 -3.55 -12.18
N GLN A 138 -15.13 -4.08 -12.11
CA GLN A 138 -14.84 -5.51 -12.12
C GLN A 138 -14.54 -5.98 -10.70
N THR A 139 -15.03 -7.17 -10.36
CA THR A 139 -14.76 -7.81 -9.07
C THR A 139 -14.20 -9.21 -9.30
N VAL A 140 -13.13 -9.53 -8.62
CA VAL A 140 -12.51 -10.86 -8.61
C VAL A 140 -12.58 -11.40 -7.20
N SER A 141 -13.12 -12.62 -7.05
CA SER A 141 -13.18 -13.27 -5.75
C SER A 141 -11.76 -13.60 -5.24
N GLY A 142 -11.60 -13.68 -3.93
CA GLY A 142 -10.31 -14.06 -3.35
C GLY A 142 -9.87 -15.49 -3.70
N LEU A 143 -10.81 -16.37 -4.06
CA LEU A 143 -10.50 -17.74 -4.49
C LEU A 143 -9.98 -17.78 -5.94
N ASP A 144 -10.44 -16.86 -6.77
CA ASP A 144 -10.08 -16.79 -8.18
C ASP A 144 -8.91 -15.85 -8.46
N LEU A 145 -8.49 -15.04 -7.47
CA LEU A 145 -7.54 -13.96 -7.67
C LEU A 145 -6.25 -14.44 -8.36
N MET A 146 -5.65 -15.50 -7.87
CA MET A 146 -4.39 -16.00 -8.42
C MET A 146 -4.54 -16.56 -9.83
N ALA A 147 -5.71 -17.10 -10.19
CA ALA A 147 -6.00 -17.58 -11.54
C ALA A 147 -6.11 -16.42 -12.56
N THR A 148 -6.26 -15.17 -12.09
CA THR A 148 -6.30 -13.98 -12.97
C THR A 148 -4.91 -13.40 -13.24
N ALA A 149 -3.84 -13.97 -12.66
CA ALA A 149 -2.49 -13.51 -12.90
C ALA A 149 -2.12 -13.62 -14.40
N GLN A 150 -1.59 -12.55 -14.94
CA GLN A 150 -1.20 -12.46 -16.37
C GLN A 150 0.26 -12.03 -16.48
N PRO A 151 0.97 -12.50 -17.52
CA PRO A 151 2.32 -12.01 -17.82
C PRO A 151 2.34 -10.48 -17.86
N TYR A 152 3.35 -9.89 -17.24
CA TYR A 152 3.52 -8.44 -17.18
C TYR A 152 4.94 -8.06 -17.55
N HIS A 153 5.08 -7.36 -18.68
CA HIS A 153 6.39 -6.97 -19.20
C HIS A 153 6.81 -5.62 -18.65
N ILE A 154 7.95 -5.57 -17.97
CA ILE A 154 8.62 -4.34 -17.56
C ILE A 154 10.00 -4.26 -18.24
N LEU A 155 10.81 -5.30 -18.07
CA LEU A 155 12.14 -5.45 -18.64
C LEU A 155 12.27 -6.86 -19.24
N PRO A 156 13.02 -7.03 -20.35
CA PRO A 156 13.23 -8.34 -20.97
C PRO A 156 13.81 -9.40 -20.03
N SER A 157 14.58 -8.96 -19.03
CA SER A 157 15.25 -9.85 -18.05
C SER A 157 14.34 -10.33 -16.92
N LEU A 158 13.10 -9.83 -16.82
CA LEU A 158 12.19 -10.14 -15.72
C LEU A 158 10.95 -10.87 -16.23
N ALA A 159 10.83 -12.16 -15.90
CA ALA A 159 9.61 -12.92 -16.11
C ALA A 159 8.63 -12.66 -14.96
N LEU A 160 7.74 -11.70 -15.16
CA LEU A 160 6.79 -11.26 -14.15
C LEU A 160 5.36 -11.61 -14.54
N VAL A 161 4.53 -11.81 -13.50
CA VAL A 161 3.07 -11.83 -13.59
C VAL A 161 2.48 -10.75 -12.69
N ALA A 162 1.33 -10.21 -13.11
CA ALA A 162 0.58 -9.20 -12.35
C ALA A 162 -0.86 -9.64 -12.14
N TYR A 163 -1.42 -9.27 -11.00
CA TYR A 163 -2.82 -9.45 -10.66
C TYR A 163 -3.33 -8.27 -9.84
N ALA A 164 -4.65 -8.02 -9.86
CA ALA A 164 -5.28 -6.93 -9.13
C ALA A 164 -5.13 -7.11 -7.61
N ASN A 165 -5.03 -6.01 -6.88
CA ASN A 165 -4.87 -6.04 -5.42
C ASN A 165 -5.94 -5.16 -4.75
N ARG A 166 -6.70 -5.76 -3.82
CA ARG A 166 -7.71 -5.08 -3.00
C ARG A 166 -8.73 -4.27 -3.82
N ASP A 167 -9.28 -3.21 -3.26
CA ASP A 167 -10.22 -2.31 -3.93
C ASP A 167 -9.48 -1.10 -4.49
N SER A 168 -9.40 -1.01 -5.81
CA SER A 168 -8.78 0.11 -6.53
C SER A 168 -9.80 1.17 -6.95
N THR A 169 -11.10 0.96 -6.73
CA THR A 169 -12.15 1.86 -7.25
C THR A 169 -12.11 3.26 -6.66
N PRO A 170 -11.77 3.49 -5.37
CA PRO A 170 -11.70 4.82 -4.79
C PRO A 170 -10.59 5.69 -5.41
N PHE A 171 -9.56 5.09 -5.98
CA PHE A 171 -8.40 5.83 -6.48
C PHE A 171 -8.72 6.68 -7.73
N ARG A 172 -9.80 6.39 -8.47
CA ARG A 172 -10.28 7.28 -9.53
C ARG A 172 -10.63 8.67 -8.99
N GLU A 173 -11.32 8.71 -7.86
CA GLU A 173 -11.70 9.95 -7.19
C GLU A 173 -10.50 10.58 -6.48
N TRP A 174 -9.78 9.79 -5.68
CA TRP A 174 -8.64 10.30 -4.90
C TRP A 174 -7.51 10.87 -5.74
N TYR A 175 -7.30 10.32 -6.94
CA TYR A 175 -6.30 10.84 -7.88
C TYR A 175 -6.85 11.90 -8.84
N GLY A 176 -8.16 12.22 -8.78
CA GLY A 176 -8.78 13.21 -9.65
C GLY A 176 -8.75 12.81 -11.13
N ILE A 177 -8.98 11.52 -11.44
CA ILE A 177 -9.02 10.96 -12.81
C ILE A 177 -10.37 10.32 -13.14
N PRO A 178 -11.50 11.06 -12.98
CA PRO A 178 -12.83 10.51 -13.26
C PRO A 178 -13.01 10.09 -14.73
N GLU A 179 -12.22 10.66 -15.63
CA GLU A 179 -12.21 10.36 -17.06
C GLU A 179 -11.60 9.00 -17.38
N ALA A 180 -10.77 8.42 -16.49
CA ALA A 180 -10.07 7.17 -16.74
C ALA A 180 -11.03 6.00 -16.95
N ALA A 181 -10.95 5.36 -18.12
CA ALA A 181 -11.69 4.16 -18.42
C ALA A 181 -11.18 2.94 -17.63
N GLU A 182 -9.95 3.00 -17.17
CA GLU A 182 -9.32 1.94 -16.36
C GLU A 182 -8.60 2.56 -15.16
N CYS A 183 -8.82 1.96 -13.99
CA CYS A 183 -8.09 2.28 -12.78
C CYS A 183 -7.83 0.99 -11.99
N ILE A 184 -6.58 0.55 -11.94
CA ILE A 184 -6.19 -0.69 -11.30
C ILE A 184 -4.88 -0.50 -10.53
N ARG A 185 -4.85 -0.98 -9.31
CA ARG A 185 -3.63 -1.24 -8.53
C ARG A 185 -3.47 -2.75 -8.37
N GLY A 186 -2.25 -3.21 -8.44
CA GLY A 186 -1.99 -4.63 -8.45
C GLY A 186 -0.65 -5.02 -7.88
N THR A 187 -0.42 -6.31 -7.89
CA THR A 187 0.78 -6.93 -7.33
C THR A 187 1.58 -7.61 -8.43
N LEU A 188 2.90 -7.45 -8.38
CA LEU A 188 3.86 -8.16 -9.22
C LEU A 188 4.45 -9.35 -8.48
N ARG A 189 4.64 -10.46 -9.21
CA ARG A 189 5.39 -11.65 -8.75
C ARG A 189 6.25 -12.17 -9.89
N TYR A 190 7.30 -12.91 -9.57
CA TYR A 190 7.95 -13.75 -10.58
C TYR A 190 6.99 -14.83 -11.06
N GLN A 191 7.09 -15.16 -12.33
CA GLN A 191 6.40 -16.32 -12.87
C GLN A 191 7.01 -17.59 -12.25
N GLY A 192 6.19 -18.38 -11.53
CA GLY A 192 6.58 -19.59 -10.85
C GLY A 192 5.47 -20.60 -10.81
#